data_ab4c9ecf5be84d656dcaf2d8700c4642
#
_entry.id   ab4c9ecf5be84d656dcaf2d8700c4642
#
_cell.length_a   1.000
_cell.length_b   1.000
_cell.length_c   1.000
_cell.angle_alpha   90.00
_cell.angle_beta   90.00
_cell.angle_gamma   90.00
#
_symmetry.space_group_name_H-M   'P 1'
#
loop_
_entity.id
_entity.type
_entity.pdbx_description
1 polymer ?
#
loop_
_entity_poly.entity_id
_entity_poly.type
_entity_poly.pdbx_seq_one_letter_code
_entity_poly.pdbx_strand_id
1 'polypeptide(L)'
;LGDVYKRQRQEDGRLEDILKEHLGLDHVTLIPCGQGSEIDAAREQWSDGSNTLAIGPGEVVVYSRNYVTNRALEEAGIRLHTIPSAELSRGRGGPRCMSMPLWREDP
;
A
#
# COMPACT_ATOMS: atom_id res chain seq x y z
N LEU A 1 -5.03 24.78 -7.09
CA LEU A 1 -4.63 23.71 -8.03
C LEU A 1 -3.39 24.08 -8.84
N GLY A 2 -3.33 25.29 -9.40
CA GLY A 2 -2.17 25.73 -10.20
C GLY A 2 -0.86 25.75 -9.41
N ASP A 3 -0.88 26.12 -8.13
CA ASP A 3 0.32 26.15 -7.28
C ASP A 3 0.79 24.75 -6.91
N VAL A 4 -0.11 23.79 -6.74
CA VAL A 4 0.24 22.39 -6.49
C VAL A 4 0.98 21.81 -7.68
N TYR A 5 0.49 22.02 -8.89
CA TYR A 5 1.14 21.53 -10.11
C TYR A 5 2.47 22.23 -10.38
N LYS A 6 2.59 23.50 -10.09
CA LYS A 6 3.85 24.25 -10.25
C LYS A 6 4.96 23.82 -9.29
N ARG A 7 4.60 23.19 -8.18
CA ARG A 7 5.55 22.67 -7.19
C ARG A 7 5.98 21.24 -7.43
N GLN A 8 5.38 20.57 -8.41
CA GLN A 8 5.78 19.21 -8.77
C GLN A 8 7.14 19.26 -9.48
N ARG A 9 7.98 18.31 -9.15
CA ARG A 9 9.23 18.09 -9.87
C ARG A 9 9.43 16.61 -10.12
N GLN A 10 10.09 16.29 -11.22
CA GLN A 10 10.49 14.92 -11.51
C GLN A 10 11.72 14.55 -10.68
N GLU A 11 11.66 13.41 -10.04
CA GLU A 11 12.77 12.84 -9.30
C GLU A 11 13.39 11.68 -10.10
N ASP A 12 14.72 11.63 -10.14
CA ASP A 12 15.47 10.56 -10.74
C ASP A 12 16.20 9.77 -9.66
N GLY A 13 16.17 8.44 -9.75
CA GLY A 13 16.83 7.57 -8.79
C GLY A 13 15.93 6.45 -8.30
N ARG A 14 16.41 5.72 -7.29
CA ARG A 14 15.67 4.63 -6.67
C ARG A 14 14.58 5.17 -5.75
N LEU A 15 13.39 4.57 -5.82
CA LEU A 15 12.24 4.99 -5.02
C LEU A 15 12.54 5.02 -3.51
N GLU A 16 13.23 4.01 -2.99
CA GLU A 16 13.56 3.97 -1.56
C GLU A 16 14.46 5.13 -1.13
N ASP A 17 15.41 5.54 -1.96
CA ASP A 17 16.31 6.66 -1.67
C ASP A 17 15.57 7.99 -1.70
N ILE A 18 14.68 8.16 -2.67
CA ILE A 18 13.82 9.35 -2.79
C ILE A 18 12.91 9.48 -1.56
N LEU A 19 12.30 8.36 -1.12
CA LEU A 19 11.44 8.35 0.06
C LEU A 19 12.22 8.63 1.35
N LYS A 20 13.42 8.08 1.50
CA LYS A 20 14.29 8.39 2.65
C LYS A 20 14.58 9.88 2.75
N GLU A 21 14.95 10.50 1.63
CA GLU A 21 15.28 11.92 1.56
C GLU A 21 14.07 12.78 1.94
N HIS A 22 12.93 12.57 1.30
CA HIS A 22 11.75 13.42 1.48
C HIS A 22 11.04 13.20 2.82
N LEU A 23 11.11 12.00 3.38
CA LEU A 23 10.51 11.69 4.67
C LEU A 23 11.46 11.87 5.86
N GLY A 24 12.75 12.15 5.58
CA GLY A 24 13.75 12.30 6.63
C GLY A 24 14.03 11.00 7.41
N LEU A 25 13.94 9.86 6.72
CA LEU A 25 14.12 8.53 7.32
C LEU A 25 15.46 7.92 6.94
N ASP A 26 16.09 7.20 7.86
CA ASP A 26 17.32 6.47 7.61
C ASP A 26 17.06 5.15 6.88
N HIS A 27 15.86 4.62 7.01
CA HIS A 27 15.49 3.32 6.46
C HIS A 27 14.04 3.30 5.96
N VAL A 28 13.84 2.75 4.77
CA VAL A 28 12.53 2.51 4.16
C VAL A 28 12.48 1.09 3.63
N THR A 29 11.45 0.34 4.00
CA THR A 29 11.22 -1.00 3.49
C THR A 29 10.16 -0.97 2.39
N LEU A 30 10.51 -1.45 1.21
CA LEU A 30 9.60 -1.60 0.08
C LEU A 30 9.12 -3.05 0.00
N ILE A 31 7.81 -3.24 0.01
CA ILE A 31 7.18 -4.55 -0.10
C ILE A 31 6.38 -4.59 -1.41
N PRO A 32 6.95 -5.17 -2.49
CA PRO A 32 6.26 -5.23 -3.77
C PRO A 32 5.13 -6.26 -3.74
N CYS A 33 4.04 -5.96 -4.45
CA CYS A 33 2.96 -6.93 -4.65
C CYS A 33 3.48 -8.19 -5.34
N GLY A 34 3.11 -9.36 -4.81
CA GLY A 34 3.48 -10.66 -5.40
C GLY A 34 4.94 -11.06 -5.22
N GLN A 35 5.74 -10.26 -4.53
CA GLN A 35 7.10 -10.60 -4.10
C GLN A 35 8.02 -11.12 -5.21
N GLY A 36 7.99 -10.49 -6.40
CA GLY A 36 8.87 -10.81 -7.51
C GLY A 36 8.42 -11.97 -8.40
N SER A 37 7.32 -12.65 -8.08
CA SER A 37 6.66 -13.57 -8.99
C SER A 37 5.82 -12.78 -9.99
N GLU A 38 6.08 -12.91 -11.27
CA GLU A 38 5.33 -12.20 -12.31
C GLU A 38 3.84 -12.54 -12.28
N ILE A 39 3.51 -13.82 -12.08
CA ILE A 39 2.13 -14.30 -12.03
C ILE A 39 1.40 -13.75 -10.80
N ASP A 40 2.02 -13.87 -9.64
CA ASP A 40 1.45 -13.38 -8.39
C ASP A 40 1.37 -11.86 -8.37
N ALA A 41 2.38 -11.17 -8.88
CA ALA A 41 2.38 -9.72 -8.99
C ALA A 41 1.22 -9.22 -9.87
N ALA A 42 1.02 -9.82 -11.04
CA ALA A 42 -0.07 -9.46 -11.93
C ALA A 42 -1.44 -9.72 -11.28
N ARG A 43 -1.61 -10.89 -10.65
CA ARG A 43 -2.86 -11.25 -9.98
C ARG A 43 -3.16 -10.35 -8.78
N GLU A 44 -2.17 -10.09 -7.94
CA GLU A 44 -2.38 -9.33 -6.70
C GLU A 44 -2.43 -7.83 -6.94
N GLN A 45 -1.77 -7.31 -7.96
CA GLN A 45 -1.99 -5.94 -8.42
C GLN A 45 -3.41 -5.75 -8.93
N TRP A 46 -3.90 -6.69 -9.73
CA TRP A 46 -5.29 -6.67 -10.21
C TRP A 46 -6.30 -6.72 -9.04
N SER A 47 -5.97 -7.44 -7.99
CA SER A 47 -6.79 -7.57 -6.78
C SER A 47 -6.48 -6.51 -5.72
N ASP A 48 -5.84 -5.40 -6.12
CA ASP A 48 -5.51 -4.27 -5.24
C ASP A 48 -4.67 -4.64 -4.01
N GLY A 49 -3.65 -5.47 -4.19
CA GLY A 49 -2.78 -5.94 -3.10
C GLY A 49 -2.06 -4.84 -2.33
N SER A 50 -1.74 -3.73 -2.99
CA SER A 50 -1.12 -2.56 -2.36
C SER A 50 -2.13 -1.55 -1.81
N ASN A 51 -3.42 -1.73 -2.08
CA ASN A 51 -4.47 -0.84 -1.62
C ASN A 51 -4.94 -1.24 -0.22
N THR A 52 -4.10 -1.00 0.76
CA THR A 52 -4.34 -1.32 2.17
C THR A 52 -4.87 -0.11 2.92
N LEU A 53 -5.73 -0.36 3.90
CA LEU A 53 -6.20 0.70 4.81
C LEU A 53 -5.44 0.63 6.13
N ALA A 54 -4.60 1.61 6.37
CA ALA A 54 -3.91 1.73 7.66
C ALA A 54 -4.90 2.24 8.71
N ILE A 55 -5.05 1.48 9.80
CA ILE A 55 -5.91 1.83 10.94
C ILE A 55 -5.10 2.22 12.18
N GLY A 56 -3.80 2.01 12.15
CA GLY A 56 -2.85 2.37 13.18
C GLY A 56 -1.43 2.11 12.71
N PRO A 57 -0.42 2.53 13.48
CA PRO A 57 0.98 2.23 13.16
C PRO A 57 1.21 0.72 13.08
N GLY A 58 1.70 0.23 11.93
CA GLY A 58 1.96 -1.19 11.71
C GLY A 58 0.72 -2.08 11.66
N GLU A 59 -0.46 -1.52 11.40
CA GLU A 59 -1.71 -2.26 11.42
C GLU A 59 -2.59 -1.85 10.24
N VAL A 60 -2.98 -2.81 9.41
CA VAL A 60 -3.69 -2.54 8.15
C VAL A 60 -4.84 -3.53 7.90
N VAL A 61 -5.85 -3.05 7.17
CA VAL A 61 -6.92 -3.90 6.61
C VAL A 61 -6.56 -4.24 5.18
N VAL A 62 -6.66 -5.51 4.83
CA VAL A 62 -6.27 -6.05 3.52
C VAL A 62 -7.30 -7.07 3.02
N TYR A 63 -7.30 -7.29 1.70
CA TYR A 63 -8.06 -8.40 1.14
C TYR A 63 -7.36 -9.74 1.40
N SER A 64 -8.09 -10.73 1.88
CA SER A 64 -7.59 -12.08 2.15
C SER A 64 -7.03 -12.78 0.90
N ARG A 65 -7.50 -12.39 -0.27
CA ARG A 65 -7.13 -12.93 -1.57
C ARG A 65 -5.66 -12.70 -1.96
N ASN A 66 -5.07 -11.63 -1.46
CA ASN A 66 -3.70 -11.24 -1.77
C ASN A 66 -2.69 -11.92 -0.83
N TYR A 67 -2.74 -13.23 -0.75
CA TYR A 67 -2.01 -14.00 0.26
C TYR A 67 -0.49 -13.91 0.16
N VAL A 68 0.08 -13.73 -1.03
CA VAL A 68 1.55 -13.58 -1.19
C VAL A 68 2.00 -12.25 -0.61
N THR A 69 1.35 -11.16 -0.99
CA THR A 69 1.64 -9.83 -0.44
C THR A 69 1.33 -9.76 1.05
N ASN A 70 0.21 -10.33 1.48
CA ASN A 70 -0.18 -10.36 2.88
C ASN A 70 0.87 -11.08 3.75
N ARG A 71 1.39 -12.21 3.27
CA ARG A 71 2.44 -12.94 3.97
C ARG A 71 3.71 -12.10 4.12
N ALA A 72 4.10 -11.38 3.08
CA ALA A 72 5.25 -10.48 3.14
C ALA A 72 5.03 -9.33 4.14
N LEU A 73 3.82 -8.82 4.23
CA LEU A 73 3.46 -7.80 5.23
C LEU A 73 3.57 -8.35 6.65
N GLU A 74 3.09 -9.55 6.90
CA GLU A 74 3.21 -10.22 8.21
C GLU A 74 4.66 -10.48 8.59
N GLU A 75 5.48 -10.95 7.64
CA GLU A 75 6.92 -11.18 7.83
C GLU A 75 7.66 -9.87 8.14
N ALA A 76 7.17 -8.75 7.64
CA ALA A 76 7.69 -7.40 7.97
C ALA A 76 7.19 -6.87 9.33
N GLY A 77 6.39 -7.63 10.07
CA GLY A 77 5.89 -7.26 11.38
C GLY A 77 4.60 -6.43 11.37
N ILE A 78 3.90 -6.37 10.23
CA ILE A 78 2.64 -5.65 10.11
C ILE A 78 1.49 -6.56 10.52
N ARG A 79 0.62 -6.05 11.38
CA ARG A 79 -0.59 -6.74 11.80
C ARG A 79 -1.68 -6.57 10.77
N LEU A 80 -2.24 -7.67 10.29
CA LEU A 80 -3.26 -7.68 9.25
C LEU A 80 -4.65 -7.97 9.80
N HIS A 81 -5.62 -7.22 9.30
CA HIS A 81 -7.04 -7.52 9.42
C HIS A 81 -7.54 -7.89 8.03
N THR A 82 -7.80 -9.16 7.80
CA THR A 82 -8.21 -9.65 6.48
C THR A 82 -9.72 -9.60 6.32
N ILE A 83 -10.15 -9.15 5.15
CA ILE A 83 -11.57 -9.17 4.78
C ILE A 83 -11.77 -9.95 3.49
N PRO A 84 -12.94 -10.61 3.32
CA PRO A 84 -13.28 -11.29 2.06
C PRO A 84 -13.38 -10.29 0.92
N SER A 85 -12.90 -10.66 -0.26
CA SER A 85 -12.83 -9.77 -1.42
C SER A 85 -13.62 -10.23 -2.63
N ALA A 86 -14.19 -11.44 -2.61
CA ALA A 86 -14.77 -12.07 -3.80
C ALA A 86 -15.82 -11.18 -4.52
N GLU A 87 -16.68 -10.52 -3.79
CA GLU A 87 -17.67 -9.61 -4.35
C GLU A 87 -17.20 -8.15 -4.34
N LEU A 88 -16.52 -7.72 -3.28
CA LEU A 88 -16.06 -6.34 -3.12
C LEU A 88 -15.08 -5.93 -4.22
N SER A 89 -14.17 -6.83 -4.60
CA SER A 89 -13.17 -6.53 -5.63
C SER A 89 -13.74 -6.42 -7.05
N ARG A 90 -14.95 -6.88 -7.30
CA ARG A 90 -15.62 -6.75 -8.59
C ARG A 90 -15.90 -5.29 -8.96
N GLY A 91 -16.18 -4.46 -7.97
CA GLY A 91 -16.39 -3.02 -8.16
C GLY A 91 -15.11 -2.24 -8.41
N ARG A 92 -13.97 -2.91 -8.38
CA ARG A 92 -12.64 -2.30 -8.49
C ARG A 92 -12.36 -1.32 -7.36
N GLY A 93 -11.43 -1.66 -6.55
CA GLY A 93 -10.98 -0.89 -5.40
C GLY A 93 -10.62 -1.77 -4.22
N GLY A 94 -9.65 -1.33 -3.44
CA GLY A 94 -9.20 -2.01 -2.24
C GLY A 94 -9.81 -1.43 -0.96
N PRO A 95 -9.41 -1.93 0.20
CA PRO A 95 -9.91 -1.46 1.48
C PRO A 95 -9.78 0.05 1.67
N ARG A 96 -8.68 0.66 1.21
CA ARG A 96 -8.50 2.12 1.30
C ARG A 96 -9.48 2.87 0.40
N CYS A 97 -9.68 2.41 -0.84
CA CYS A 97 -10.58 3.05 -1.80
C CYS A 97 -12.04 3.03 -1.34
N MET A 98 -12.45 2.00 -0.61
CA MET A 98 -13.82 1.85 -0.09
C MET A 98 -14.03 2.60 1.23
N SER A 99 -13.02 3.26 1.76
CA SER A 99 -13.07 3.93 3.05
C SER A 99 -12.96 5.44 2.89
N MET A 100 -13.51 6.16 3.83
CA MET A 100 -13.43 7.61 3.92
C MET A 100 -13.00 7.99 5.34
N PRO A 101 -11.70 8.26 5.56
CA PRO A 101 -11.25 8.69 6.87
C PRO A 101 -11.90 10.03 7.25
N LEU A 102 -12.61 10.06 8.36
CA LEU A 102 -13.23 11.28 8.86
C LEU A 102 -12.26 12.09 9.72
N TRP A 103 -11.37 11.41 10.38
CA TRP A 103 -10.37 12.02 11.25
C TRP A 103 -9.15 11.11 11.36
N ARG A 104 -7.97 11.71 11.42
CA ARG A 104 -6.70 11.03 11.68
C ARG A 104 -5.88 11.87 12.64
N GLU A 105 -5.18 11.21 13.53
CA GLU A 105 -4.20 11.86 14.39
C GLU A 105 -2.98 12.31 13.56
N ASP A 106 -2.37 13.40 13.98
CA ASP A 106 -1.10 13.82 13.42
C ASP A 106 -0.01 12.80 13.78
N PRO A 107 0.93 12.54 12.87
CA PRO A 107 2.00 11.57 13.11
C PRO A 107 2.96 11.99 14.22
#